data_ba498576c1e39b5e000b3a074cdd69ef
#
_entry.id   ba498576c1e39b5e000b3a074cdd69ef
#
_cell.length_a   1.000
_cell.length_b   1.000
_cell.length_c   1.000
_cell.angle_alpha   90.00
_cell.angle_beta   90.00
_cell.angle_gamma   90.00
#
_symmetry.space_group_name_H-M   'P 1'
#
loop_
_entity.id
_entity.type
_entity.pdbx_description
1 polymer ?
#
loop_
_entity_poly.entity_id
_entity_poly.type
_entity_poly.pdbx_seq_one_letter_code
_entity_poly.pdbx_strand_id
1 'polypeptide(L)'
;SSHSLTDTSNPEADTFITFGQESRPHVVSEPLLSVEYTPLCSPAYLSRFKNFNDLSILSRATLLHMTDFSDWESWMNLSGLPPEDAHRGICYSDMNIVYTAVMAGEGIAIGDTVLWGKELQSGKLMRPFSGSLHADTGYFLCTPEANIENPIVVEFHKWLKTRLEVRQFRDR
;
A
#
# COMPACT_ATOMS: atom_id res chain seq x y z
N SER A 1 15.83 0.32 -8.12
CA SER A 1 15.34 -0.38 -9.33
C SER A 1 13.86 -0.64 -9.14
N SER A 2 13.08 0.14 -9.87
CA SER A 2 11.65 -0.02 -9.96
C SER A 2 11.35 -1.46 -10.38
N HIS A 3 10.69 -2.23 -9.51
CA HIS A 3 9.96 -3.39 -9.97
C HIS A 3 8.84 -2.86 -10.86
N SER A 4 9.14 -2.75 -12.15
CA SER A 4 8.09 -2.65 -13.13
C SER A 4 7.27 -3.94 -12.96
N LEU A 5 6.04 -3.80 -12.53
CA LEU A 5 5.00 -4.77 -12.82
C LEU A 5 4.83 -4.75 -14.35
N THR A 6 5.89 -5.22 -15.01
CA THR A 6 5.97 -5.31 -16.45
C THR A 6 4.96 -6.33 -16.88
N ASP A 7 4.08 -5.85 -17.70
CA ASP A 7 3.20 -6.62 -18.57
C ASP A 7 1.98 -7.29 -17.91
N THR A 8 1.22 -6.52 -17.14
CA THR A 8 -0.19 -6.84 -16.87
C THR A 8 -1.11 -6.35 -17.98
N SER A 9 -0.56 -5.93 -19.12
CA SER A 9 -1.35 -5.59 -20.29
C SER A 9 -1.84 -6.88 -20.93
N ASN A 10 -2.96 -7.39 -20.46
CA ASN A 10 -3.74 -8.27 -21.31
C ASN A 10 -4.28 -7.40 -22.45
N PRO A 11 -3.76 -7.55 -23.70
CA PRO A 11 -4.22 -6.74 -24.83
C PRO A 11 -5.70 -6.98 -25.16
N GLU A 12 -6.32 -8.02 -24.58
CA GLU A 12 -7.73 -8.35 -24.71
C GLU A 12 -8.61 -7.76 -23.59
N ALA A 13 -8.01 -7.07 -22.62
CA ALA A 13 -8.80 -6.47 -21.54
C ALA A 13 -9.49 -5.18 -22.01
N ASP A 14 -10.79 -5.10 -21.81
CA ASP A 14 -11.59 -3.90 -22.10
C ASP A 14 -11.23 -2.72 -21.19
N THR A 15 -10.82 -3.01 -19.96
CA THR A 15 -10.30 -2.06 -18.96
C THR A 15 -9.44 -2.80 -17.95
N PHE A 16 -8.47 -2.11 -17.31
CA PHE A 16 -7.58 -2.71 -16.33
C PHE A 16 -7.12 -1.69 -15.28
N ILE A 17 -6.55 -2.17 -14.19
CA ILE A 17 -6.02 -1.32 -13.13
C ILE A 17 -4.51 -1.48 -13.08
N THR A 18 -3.78 -0.34 -13.03
CA THR A 18 -2.32 -0.30 -12.85
C THR A 18 -1.96 0.39 -11.55
N PHE A 19 -0.79 0.05 -11.01
CA PHE A 19 -0.10 0.88 -10.03
C PHE A 19 0.87 1.79 -10.78
N GLY A 20 0.66 3.10 -10.67
CA GLY A 20 1.33 4.09 -11.52
C GLY A 20 0.53 4.43 -12.77
N GLN A 21 0.71 5.67 -13.22
CA GLN A 21 0.03 6.17 -14.41
C GLN A 21 0.51 5.42 -15.67
N GLU A 22 -0.43 4.89 -16.42
CA GLU A 22 -0.14 4.28 -17.72
C GLU A 22 0.08 5.37 -18.76
N SER A 23 1.16 5.25 -19.53
CA SER A 23 1.55 6.21 -20.56
C SER A 23 1.54 5.64 -22.00
N ARG A 24 0.99 4.44 -22.18
CA ARG A 24 0.89 3.83 -23.52
C ARG A 24 -0.01 4.66 -24.43
N PRO A 25 0.34 4.78 -25.72
CA PRO A 25 -0.53 5.39 -26.74
C PRO A 25 -1.91 4.68 -26.76
N HIS A 26 -2.96 5.47 -26.98
CA HIS A 26 -4.35 4.96 -27.09
C HIS A 26 -4.90 4.29 -25.82
N VAL A 27 -4.36 4.64 -24.66
CA VAL A 27 -4.91 4.24 -23.36
C VAL A 27 -5.18 5.50 -22.53
N VAL A 28 -6.42 5.67 -22.10
CA VAL A 28 -6.82 6.69 -21.14
C VAL A 28 -6.59 6.17 -19.74
N SER A 29 -5.85 6.93 -18.94
CA SER A 29 -5.48 6.58 -17.56
C SER A 29 -6.11 7.59 -16.61
N GLU A 30 -7.04 7.14 -15.76
CA GLU A 30 -7.72 7.95 -14.76
C GLU A 30 -7.25 7.58 -13.35
N PRO A 31 -6.96 8.55 -12.46
CA PRO A 31 -6.67 8.26 -11.05
C PRO A 31 -7.87 7.54 -10.40
N LEU A 32 -7.60 6.42 -9.70
CA LEU A 32 -8.62 5.61 -9.06
C LEU A 32 -8.52 5.68 -7.53
N LEU A 33 -7.34 5.45 -6.98
CA LEU A 33 -7.05 5.49 -5.54
C LEU A 33 -5.65 6.04 -5.30
N SER A 34 -5.55 6.97 -4.36
CA SER A 34 -4.25 7.34 -3.78
C SER A 34 -3.79 6.26 -2.81
N VAL A 35 -2.49 6.07 -2.72
CA VAL A 35 -1.90 5.10 -1.81
C VAL A 35 -1.21 5.83 -0.66
N GLU A 36 -1.47 5.34 0.52
CA GLU A 36 -0.88 5.80 1.76
C GLU A 36 -0.10 4.64 2.38
N TYR A 37 1.19 4.85 2.60
CA TYR A 37 2.08 3.89 3.26
C TYR A 37 2.33 4.29 4.70
N THR A 38 2.15 3.36 5.63
CA THR A 38 2.35 3.61 7.05
C THR A 38 2.85 2.34 7.74
N PRO A 39 3.53 2.45 8.90
CA PRO A 39 3.84 1.28 9.70
C PRO A 39 2.57 0.52 10.11
N LEU A 40 2.55 -0.77 9.85
CA LEU A 40 1.46 -1.68 10.17
C LEU A 40 1.97 -2.91 10.91
N CYS A 41 1.23 -3.35 11.93
CA CYS A 41 1.54 -4.57 12.65
C CYS A 41 0.27 -5.20 13.22
N SER A 42 0.36 -6.46 13.68
CA SER A 42 -0.73 -7.09 14.40
C SER A 42 -0.81 -6.59 15.86
N PRO A 43 -2.02 -6.57 16.47
CA PRO A 43 -2.18 -6.27 17.90
C PRO A 43 -1.34 -7.19 18.79
N ALA A 44 -1.21 -8.47 18.41
CA ALA A 44 -0.40 -9.45 19.14
C ALA A 44 1.08 -9.06 19.16
N TYR A 45 1.62 -8.49 18.09
CA TYR A 45 2.99 -7.99 18.11
C TYR A 45 3.14 -6.78 19.03
N LEU A 46 2.22 -5.81 18.94
CA LEU A 46 2.25 -4.60 19.76
C LEU A 46 2.13 -4.88 21.27
N SER A 47 1.39 -5.90 21.66
CA SER A 47 1.23 -6.29 23.07
C SER A 47 2.55 -6.67 23.75
N ARG A 48 3.62 -6.92 22.98
CA ARG A 48 4.98 -7.18 23.51
C ARG A 48 5.66 -5.91 24.06
N PHE A 49 5.12 -4.71 23.76
CA PHE A 49 5.68 -3.41 24.16
C PHE A 49 4.73 -2.71 25.14
N LYS A 50 5.29 -2.14 26.24
CA LYS A 50 4.48 -1.48 27.29
C LYS A 50 3.90 -0.14 26.85
N ASN A 51 4.61 0.63 25.99
CA ASN A 51 4.25 1.98 25.55
C ASN A 51 4.38 2.06 24.01
N PHE A 52 3.43 1.50 23.30
CA PHE A 52 3.51 1.36 21.85
C PHE A 52 3.19 2.64 21.04
N ASN A 53 2.79 3.75 21.70
CA ASN A 53 2.61 5.05 21.02
C ASN A 53 3.92 5.87 20.95
N ASP A 54 5.00 5.36 21.51
CA ASP A 54 6.30 6.01 21.52
C ASP A 54 7.18 5.44 20.40
N LEU A 55 7.67 6.31 19.52
CA LEU A 55 8.59 5.93 18.43
C LEU A 55 9.86 5.22 18.93
N SER A 56 10.22 5.40 20.21
CA SER A 56 11.38 4.72 20.81
C SER A 56 11.30 3.20 20.76
N ILE A 57 10.10 2.62 20.63
CA ILE A 57 9.94 1.17 20.47
C ILE A 57 10.58 0.65 19.18
N LEU A 58 10.66 1.51 18.15
CA LEU A 58 11.26 1.12 16.89
C LEU A 58 12.70 0.64 17.05
N SER A 59 13.47 1.19 18.01
CA SER A 59 14.83 0.74 18.31
C SER A 59 14.91 -0.74 18.70
N ARG A 60 13.82 -1.34 19.20
CA ARG A 60 13.72 -2.73 19.65
C ARG A 60 12.75 -3.58 18.80
N ALA A 61 12.00 -2.94 17.94
CA ALA A 61 11.04 -3.63 17.08
C ALA A 61 11.78 -4.35 15.94
N THR A 62 11.25 -5.46 15.48
CA THR A 62 11.67 -6.12 14.24
C THR A 62 11.08 -5.38 13.08
N LEU A 63 11.89 -4.72 12.26
CA LEU A 63 11.46 -4.09 11.03
C LEU A 63 11.43 -5.13 9.91
N LEU A 64 10.34 -5.15 9.18
CA LEU A 64 10.16 -6.02 8.02
C LEU A 64 10.18 -5.15 6.77
N HIS A 65 10.98 -5.54 5.80
CA HIS A 65 11.24 -4.76 4.59
C HIS A 65 10.84 -5.55 3.36
N MET A 66 10.37 -4.80 2.36
CA MET A 66 10.15 -5.32 1.02
C MET A 66 11.33 -4.89 0.16
N THR A 67 12.13 -5.85 -0.28
CA THR A 67 13.30 -5.68 -1.17
C THR A 67 14.48 -4.96 -0.53
N ASP A 68 14.30 -3.75 0.01
CA ASP A 68 15.35 -2.90 0.59
C ASP A 68 14.83 -2.08 1.78
N PHE A 69 15.60 -1.11 2.25
CA PHE A 69 15.30 -0.29 3.42
C PHE A 69 14.59 1.03 3.09
N SER A 70 14.38 1.35 1.82
CA SER A 70 13.97 2.69 1.36
C SER A 70 12.64 3.18 1.91
N ASP A 71 11.66 2.27 2.07
CA ASP A 71 10.34 2.62 2.62
C ASP A 71 10.46 3.08 4.08
N TRP A 72 11.23 2.33 4.87
CA TRP A 72 11.46 2.68 6.27
C TRP A 72 12.36 3.91 6.43
N GLU A 73 13.39 4.09 5.60
CA GLU A 73 14.21 5.30 5.58
C GLU A 73 13.34 6.55 5.33
N SER A 74 12.48 6.46 4.32
CA SER A 74 11.56 7.54 3.97
C SER A 74 10.60 7.87 5.11
N TRP A 75 10.01 6.85 5.74
CA TRP A 75 9.09 7.05 6.85
C TRP A 75 9.79 7.57 8.12
N MET A 76 10.96 7.07 8.45
CA MET A 76 11.76 7.55 9.58
C MET A 76 12.16 9.00 9.40
N ASN A 77 12.63 9.38 8.20
CA ASN A 77 12.95 10.77 7.89
C ASN A 77 11.73 11.69 8.07
N LEU A 78 10.57 11.30 7.55
CA LEU A 78 9.30 12.04 7.77
C LEU A 78 8.96 12.19 9.26
N SER A 79 9.26 11.17 10.06
CA SER A 79 8.96 11.12 11.48
C SER A 79 10.02 11.79 12.37
N GLY A 80 11.07 12.37 11.78
CA GLY A 80 12.17 13.02 12.50
C GLY A 80 13.14 12.04 13.19
N LEU A 81 13.16 10.78 12.74
CA LEU A 81 14.09 9.75 13.19
C LEU A 81 15.27 9.63 12.22
N PRO A 82 16.44 9.16 12.69
CA PRO A 82 17.58 8.89 11.81
C PRO A 82 17.23 7.81 10.77
N PRO A 83 17.36 8.09 9.46
CA PRO A 83 17.04 7.10 8.42
C PRO A 83 17.91 5.84 8.50
N GLU A 84 19.16 5.96 8.97
CA GLU A 84 20.08 4.86 9.17
C GLU A 84 19.58 3.80 10.16
N ASP A 85 18.69 4.15 11.08
CA ASP A 85 18.03 3.23 12.00
C ASP A 85 17.11 2.23 11.28
N ALA A 86 16.79 2.49 10.01
CA ALA A 86 16.05 1.55 9.15
C ALA A 86 16.89 0.34 8.71
N HIS A 87 18.24 0.43 8.74
CA HIS A 87 19.15 -0.60 8.18
C HIS A 87 19.28 -1.82 9.09
N ARG A 88 18.17 -2.32 9.58
CA ARG A 88 18.08 -3.50 10.43
C ARG A 88 16.75 -4.21 10.23
N GLY A 89 16.67 -5.44 10.66
CA GLY A 89 15.47 -6.25 10.50
C GLY A 89 15.63 -7.30 9.39
N ILE A 90 14.54 -7.65 8.75
CA ILE A 90 14.47 -8.75 7.79
C ILE A 90 13.96 -8.22 6.46
N CYS A 91 14.72 -8.44 5.38
CA CYS A 91 14.30 -8.11 4.02
C CYS A 91 13.70 -9.35 3.34
N TYR A 92 12.56 -9.17 2.72
CA TYR A 92 11.88 -10.17 1.91
C TYR A 92 11.81 -9.71 0.46
N SER A 93 11.75 -10.65 -0.46
CA SER A 93 11.63 -10.38 -1.90
C SER A 93 10.18 -10.39 -2.40
N ASP A 94 9.22 -10.73 -1.54
CA ASP A 94 7.80 -10.87 -1.90
C ASP A 94 6.89 -10.23 -0.84
N MET A 95 5.99 -9.36 -1.30
CA MET A 95 5.04 -8.64 -0.44
C MET A 95 4.09 -9.59 0.31
N ASN A 96 3.72 -10.72 -0.27
CA ASN A 96 2.86 -11.69 0.41
C ASN A 96 3.56 -12.34 1.61
N ILE A 97 4.89 -12.48 1.54
CA ILE A 97 5.69 -12.97 2.67
C ILE A 97 5.74 -11.91 3.76
N VAL A 98 5.99 -10.64 3.41
CA VAL A 98 5.94 -9.52 4.36
C VAL A 98 4.57 -9.45 5.05
N TYR A 99 3.49 -9.48 4.27
CA TYR A 99 2.12 -9.48 4.79
C TYR A 99 1.89 -10.65 5.76
N THR A 100 2.30 -11.86 5.38
CA THR A 100 2.13 -13.06 6.22
C THR A 100 2.91 -12.93 7.52
N ALA A 101 4.15 -12.43 7.48
CA ALA A 101 4.98 -12.20 8.66
C ALA A 101 4.36 -11.15 9.62
N VAL A 102 3.83 -10.04 9.07
CA VAL A 102 3.11 -9.03 9.86
C VAL A 102 1.89 -9.62 10.53
N MET A 103 1.06 -10.39 9.78
CA MET A 103 -0.13 -11.06 10.30
C MET A 103 0.21 -12.09 11.38
N ALA A 104 1.33 -12.80 11.24
CA ALA A 104 1.83 -13.75 12.23
C ALA A 104 2.41 -13.07 13.49
N GLY A 105 2.57 -11.75 13.48
CA GLY A 105 3.11 -11.00 14.62
C GLY A 105 4.65 -11.08 14.72
N GLU A 106 5.34 -11.20 13.59
CA GLU A 106 6.81 -11.28 13.54
C GLU A 106 7.49 -9.91 13.56
N GLY A 107 6.76 -8.84 13.18
CA GLY A 107 7.32 -7.49 13.13
C GLY A 107 6.33 -6.42 12.72
N ILE A 108 6.91 -5.26 12.35
CA ILE A 108 6.24 -4.09 11.80
C ILE A 108 6.76 -3.88 10.38
N ALA A 109 5.87 -3.66 9.41
CA ALA A 109 6.23 -3.30 8.04
C ALA A 109 5.59 -1.98 7.62
N ILE A 110 6.21 -1.29 6.67
CA ILE A 110 5.54 -0.24 5.92
C ILE A 110 4.56 -0.91 4.96
N GLY A 111 3.28 -0.68 5.14
CA GLY A 111 2.21 -1.34 4.40
C GLY A 111 1.29 -0.35 3.68
N ASP A 112 0.76 -0.81 2.55
CA ASP A 112 -0.25 -0.11 1.76
C ASP A 112 -1.63 -0.23 2.45
N THR A 113 -2.21 0.90 2.83
CA THR A 113 -3.49 0.95 3.54
C THR A 113 -4.68 0.55 2.68
N VAL A 114 -4.55 0.57 1.37
CA VAL A 114 -5.56 0.09 0.42
C VAL A 114 -5.55 -1.43 0.35
N LEU A 115 -4.37 -2.02 0.10
CA LEU A 115 -4.22 -3.47 -0.01
C LEU A 115 -4.55 -4.19 1.30
N TRP A 116 -4.13 -3.63 2.44
CA TRP A 116 -4.32 -4.22 3.77
C TRP A 116 -5.53 -3.63 4.53
N GLY A 117 -6.39 -2.91 3.80
CA GLY A 117 -7.53 -2.18 4.37
C GLY A 117 -8.55 -3.08 5.09
N LYS A 118 -8.76 -4.32 4.63
CA LYS A 118 -9.67 -5.28 5.30
C LYS A 118 -9.16 -5.66 6.69
N GLU A 119 -7.87 -5.88 6.82
CA GLU A 119 -7.22 -6.26 8.07
C GLU A 119 -7.21 -5.09 9.05
N LEU A 120 -7.02 -3.87 8.55
CA LEU A 120 -7.16 -2.65 9.34
C LEU A 120 -8.60 -2.47 9.86
N GLN A 121 -9.61 -2.59 8.99
CA GLN A 121 -11.02 -2.46 9.37
C GLN A 121 -11.46 -3.53 10.36
N SER A 122 -10.94 -4.75 10.22
CA SER A 122 -11.27 -5.86 11.12
C SER A 122 -10.46 -5.86 12.42
N GLY A 123 -9.51 -4.95 12.59
CA GLY A 123 -8.62 -4.89 13.74
C GLY A 123 -7.55 -6.00 13.79
N LYS A 124 -7.38 -6.77 12.72
CA LYS A 124 -6.31 -7.75 12.61
C LYS A 124 -4.94 -7.09 12.44
N LEU A 125 -4.93 -5.93 11.81
CA LEU A 125 -3.80 -5.01 11.73
C LEU A 125 -4.17 -3.67 12.35
N MET A 126 -3.16 -2.92 12.75
CA MET A 126 -3.30 -1.58 13.31
C MET A 126 -2.12 -0.70 12.91
N ARG A 127 -2.36 0.60 12.95
CA ARG A 127 -1.34 1.63 12.80
C ARG A 127 -0.79 1.98 14.19
N PRO A 128 0.44 1.59 14.54
CA PRO A 128 1.01 1.90 15.84
C PRO A 128 1.43 3.35 15.98
N PHE A 129 1.66 4.06 14.87
CA PHE A 129 2.15 5.44 14.86
C PHE A 129 1.29 6.32 13.96
N SER A 130 1.27 7.61 14.27
CA SER A 130 0.79 8.65 13.36
C SER A 130 1.86 8.96 12.31
N GLY A 131 1.43 9.32 11.13
CA GLY A 131 2.32 9.64 10.02
C GLY A 131 2.28 8.60 8.92
N SER A 132 2.18 9.11 7.71
CA SER A 132 2.05 8.31 6.50
C SER A 132 2.86 8.93 5.38
N LEU A 133 3.45 8.09 4.57
CA LEU A 133 4.01 8.47 3.29
C LEU A 133 2.87 8.45 2.27
N HIS A 134 2.66 9.56 1.59
CA HIS A 134 1.81 9.59 0.41
C HIS A 134 2.67 9.22 -0.79
N ALA A 135 2.27 8.19 -1.51
CA ALA A 135 2.96 7.86 -2.75
C ALA A 135 2.71 8.97 -3.78
N ASP A 136 3.74 9.34 -4.53
CA ASP A 136 3.61 10.24 -5.69
C ASP A 136 2.78 9.58 -6.81
N THR A 137 2.38 8.35 -6.62
CA THR A 137 1.56 7.54 -7.52
C THR A 137 0.46 6.80 -6.76
N GLY A 138 -0.40 6.10 -7.47
CA GLY A 138 -1.51 5.34 -6.90
C GLY A 138 -2.04 4.32 -7.89
N TYR A 139 -3.24 3.85 -7.65
CA TYR A 139 -3.94 2.98 -8.59
C TYR A 139 -4.66 3.83 -9.63
N PHE A 140 -4.53 3.43 -10.88
CA PHE A 140 -5.16 4.07 -12.04
C PHE A 140 -6.06 3.08 -12.76
N LEU A 141 -7.20 3.57 -13.18
CA LEU A 141 -8.12 2.85 -14.05
C LEU A 141 -7.77 3.19 -15.50
N CYS A 142 -7.38 2.19 -16.25
CA CYS A 142 -6.86 2.33 -17.61
C CYS A 142 -7.81 1.69 -18.60
N THR A 143 -8.14 2.42 -19.67
CA THR A 143 -9.09 1.96 -20.68
C THR A 143 -8.56 2.29 -22.07
N PRO A 144 -8.46 1.30 -22.97
CA PRO A 144 -8.18 1.56 -24.37
C PRO A 144 -9.20 2.53 -24.97
N GLU A 145 -8.74 3.52 -25.74
CA GLU A 145 -9.63 4.53 -26.37
C GLU A 145 -10.82 3.92 -27.13
N ALA A 146 -10.59 2.77 -27.76
CA ALA A 146 -11.64 2.06 -28.48
C ALA A 146 -12.78 1.56 -27.57
N ASN A 147 -12.56 1.43 -26.27
CA ASN A 147 -13.52 0.86 -25.34
C ASN A 147 -14.16 1.91 -24.40
N ILE A 148 -13.78 3.19 -24.49
CA ILE A 148 -14.27 4.25 -23.59
C ILE A 148 -15.80 4.39 -23.65
N GLU A 149 -16.38 4.26 -24.84
CA GLU A 149 -17.83 4.38 -25.06
C GLU A 149 -18.57 3.04 -24.93
N ASN A 150 -17.87 1.94 -24.66
CA ASN A 150 -18.52 0.65 -24.45
C ASN A 150 -19.43 0.69 -23.22
N PRO A 151 -20.75 0.44 -23.37
CA PRO A 151 -21.69 0.57 -22.25
C PRO A 151 -21.34 -0.32 -21.05
N ILE A 152 -20.76 -1.49 -21.28
CA ILE A 152 -20.34 -2.41 -20.20
C ILE A 152 -19.19 -1.80 -19.41
N VAL A 153 -18.20 -1.22 -20.09
CA VAL A 153 -17.06 -0.54 -19.47
C VAL A 153 -17.53 0.67 -18.67
N VAL A 154 -18.40 1.48 -19.24
CA VAL A 154 -18.97 2.65 -18.57
C VAL A 154 -19.73 2.27 -17.29
N GLU A 155 -20.57 1.26 -17.32
CA GLU A 155 -21.28 0.77 -16.13
C GLU A 155 -20.34 0.16 -15.10
N PHE A 156 -19.32 -0.59 -15.52
CA PHE A 156 -18.30 -1.11 -14.62
C PHE A 156 -17.55 0.02 -13.92
N HIS A 157 -17.14 1.07 -14.64
CA HIS A 157 -16.44 2.23 -14.06
C HIS A 157 -17.31 2.94 -13.00
N LYS A 158 -18.60 3.16 -13.29
CA LYS A 158 -19.54 3.76 -12.32
C LYS A 158 -19.66 2.89 -11.07
N TRP A 159 -19.86 1.59 -11.26
CA TRP A 159 -19.97 0.64 -10.15
C TRP A 159 -18.71 0.64 -9.29
N LEU A 160 -17.52 0.58 -9.94
CA LEU A 160 -16.23 0.54 -9.26
C LEU A 160 -16.00 1.83 -8.44
N LYS A 161 -16.18 3.00 -9.06
CA LYS A 161 -16.02 4.31 -8.39
C LYS A 161 -16.97 4.43 -7.20
N THR A 162 -18.23 4.09 -7.34
CA THR A 162 -19.20 4.10 -6.23
C THR A 162 -18.79 3.19 -5.07
N ARG A 163 -18.23 2.03 -5.36
CA ARG A 163 -17.74 1.09 -4.33
C ARG A 163 -16.52 1.62 -3.59
N LEU A 164 -15.63 2.31 -4.27
CA LEU A 164 -14.43 2.91 -3.69
C LEU A 164 -14.75 4.16 -2.87
N GLU A 165 -15.63 5.04 -3.35
CA GLU A 165 -16.10 6.22 -2.62
C GLU A 165 -16.75 5.84 -1.28
N VAL A 166 -17.57 4.80 -1.24
CA VAL A 166 -18.17 4.28 0.01
C VAL A 166 -17.09 3.78 0.98
N ARG A 167 -15.96 3.26 0.52
CA ARG A 167 -14.84 2.87 1.39
C ARG A 167 -14.11 4.07 1.98
N GLN A 168 -13.83 5.10 1.18
CA GLN A 168 -13.15 6.31 1.64
C GLN A 168 -13.94 7.08 2.72
N PHE A 169 -15.27 7.05 2.69
CA PHE A 169 -16.13 7.69 3.70
C PHE A 169 -16.27 6.90 5.01
N ARG A 170 -15.95 5.60 5.04
CA ARG A 170 -16.00 4.79 6.26
C ARG A 170 -14.72 4.86 7.09
N ASP A 171 -13.64 5.33 6.51
CA ASP A 171 -12.31 5.41 7.13
C ASP A 171 -11.98 6.80 7.71
N ARG A 172 -13.01 7.68 7.91
CA ARG A 172 -12.89 9.00 8.56
C ARG A 172 -13.45 9.02 9.97
#